data_cfdf68785d54a63057e14e4de3fce16d
#
_entry.id   cfdf68785d54a63057e14e4de3fce16d
#
_cell.length_a   1.000
_cell.length_b   1.000
_cell.length_c   1.000
_cell.angle_alpha   90.00
_cell.angle_beta   90.00
_cell.angle_gamma   90.00
#
_symmetry.space_group_name_H-M   'P 1'
#
loop_
_entity.id
_entity.type
_entity.pdbx_description
1 polymer ?
#
loop_
_entity_poly.entity_id
_entity_poly.type
_entity_poly.pdbx_seq_one_letter_code
_entity_poly.pdbx_strand_id
1 'polypeptide(L)'
;MINFFLDRAEAAGYEEVIPPHLVNEDSARGTGQLPDKEGQMYYMEKDDLYLIPTAEVPVTNIFRGDILPEGDFSHKLCGYTPCFRREAGSYGAHVRGLNR
;
A
#
# COMPACT_ATOMS: atom_id res chain seq x y z
N MET A 1 10.18 6.97 -16.10
CA MET A 1 9.01 6.04 -16.03
C MET A 1 8.03 6.42 -14.94
N ILE A 2 8.48 6.67 -13.72
CA ILE A 2 7.61 7.05 -12.60
C ILE A 2 6.81 8.31 -12.88
N ASN A 3 7.48 9.38 -13.30
CA ASN A 3 6.80 10.64 -13.64
C ASN A 3 5.79 10.46 -14.78
N PHE A 4 6.11 9.62 -15.75
CA PHE A 4 5.19 9.30 -16.83
C PHE A 4 3.88 8.68 -16.30
N PHE A 5 3.98 7.71 -15.41
CA PHE A 5 2.78 7.09 -14.83
C PHE A 5 1.99 8.04 -13.94
N LEU A 6 2.67 8.87 -13.14
CA LEU A 6 2.01 9.86 -12.30
C LEU A 6 1.28 10.90 -13.13
N ASP A 7 1.90 11.38 -14.22
CA ASP A 7 1.28 12.35 -15.12
C ASP A 7 0.05 11.75 -15.81
N ARG A 8 0.12 10.49 -16.21
CA ARG A 8 -1.02 9.81 -16.82
C ARG A 8 -2.15 9.58 -15.81
N ALA A 9 -1.82 9.27 -14.57
CA ALA A 9 -2.82 9.13 -13.53
C ALA A 9 -3.54 10.45 -13.26
N GLU A 10 -2.79 11.55 -13.17
CA GLU A 10 -3.37 12.89 -13.01
C GLU A 10 -4.31 13.24 -14.16
N ALA A 11 -3.88 12.99 -15.39
CA ALA A 11 -4.71 13.22 -16.58
C ALA A 11 -5.99 12.38 -16.57
N ALA A 12 -5.98 11.22 -15.93
CA ALA A 12 -7.14 10.35 -15.78
C ALA A 12 -8.03 10.71 -14.58
N GLY A 13 -7.71 11.78 -13.85
CA GLY A 13 -8.51 12.26 -12.72
C GLY A 13 -8.13 11.68 -11.37
N TYR A 14 -6.93 11.08 -11.26
CA TYR A 14 -6.41 10.60 -9.99
C TYR A 14 -5.69 11.72 -9.24
N GLU A 15 -5.89 11.78 -7.94
CA GLU A 15 -5.17 12.68 -7.05
C GLU A 15 -3.95 11.97 -6.50
N GLU A 16 -2.77 12.59 -6.62
CA GLU A 16 -1.53 12.02 -6.09
C GLU A 16 -1.46 12.23 -4.59
N VAL A 17 -1.10 11.16 -3.87
CA VAL A 17 -0.90 11.18 -2.43
C VAL A 17 0.45 10.58 -2.07
N ILE A 18 1.05 11.08 -1.00
CA ILE A 18 2.30 10.55 -0.45
C ILE A 18 1.97 9.87 0.86
N PRO A 19 1.79 8.54 0.86
CA PRO A 19 1.40 7.83 2.06
C PRO A 19 2.59 7.56 2.98
N PRO A 20 2.35 7.30 4.28
CA PRO A 20 3.41 6.90 5.19
C PRO A 20 3.94 5.51 4.84
N HIS A 21 5.20 5.25 5.22
CA HIS A 21 5.82 3.94 5.04
C HIS A 21 5.55 2.98 6.20
N LEU A 22 5.05 3.48 7.31
CA LEU A 22 4.74 2.72 8.51
C LEU A 22 3.25 2.78 8.79
N VAL A 23 2.69 1.63 9.15
CA VAL A 23 1.27 1.51 9.49
C VAL A 23 1.11 0.71 10.78
N ASN A 24 0.00 0.93 11.48
CA ASN A 24 -0.33 0.16 12.66
C ASN A 24 -1.06 -1.14 12.30
N GLU A 25 -1.32 -1.96 13.32
CA GLU A 25 -1.99 -3.25 13.14
C GLU A 25 -3.38 -3.08 12.50
N ASP A 26 -4.16 -2.11 12.96
CA ASP A 26 -5.51 -1.89 12.46
C ASP A 26 -5.53 -1.59 10.97
N SER A 27 -4.60 -0.78 10.49
CA SER A 27 -4.50 -0.45 9.07
C SER A 27 -4.14 -1.68 8.23
N ALA A 28 -3.19 -2.48 8.70
CA ALA A 28 -2.78 -3.69 8.00
C ALA A 28 -3.88 -4.75 8.00
N ARG A 29 -4.62 -4.85 9.09
CA ARG A 29 -5.74 -5.78 9.21
C ARG A 29 -6.91 -5.35 8.32
N GLY A 30 -7.17 -4.06 8.24
CA GLY A 30 -8.26 -3.51 7.43
C GLY A 30 -8.14 -3.78 5.93
N THR A 31 -6.92 -3.95 5.43
CA THR A 31 -6.65 -4.27 4.02
C THR A 31 -6.31 -5.75 3.80
N GLY A 32 -6.47 -6.60 4.81
CA GLY A 32 -6.27 -8.03 4.68
C GLY A 32 -4.83 -8.50 4.75
N GLN A 33 -3.88 -7.64 5.12
CA GLN A 33 -2.47 -8.02 5.24
C GLN A 33 -2.18 -8.81 6.51
N LEU A 34 -3.01 -8.65 7.52
CA LEU A 34 -2.92 -9.43 8.74
C LEU A 34 -4.16 -10.32 8.87
N PRO A 35 -4.01 -11.52 9.45
CA PRO A 35 -2.78 -12.11 9.95
C PRO A 35 -1.78 -12.45 8.82
N ASP A 36 -0.50 -12.18 9.08
CA ASP A 36 0.58 -12.41 8.11
C ASP A 36 1.06 -13.86 8.18
N LYS A 37 0.29 -14.75 7.57
CA LYS A 37 0.53 -16.20 7.64
C LYS A 37 1.81 -16.64 6.93
N GLU A 38 2.27 -15.84 5.98
CA GLU A 38 3.44 -16.17 5.18
C GLU A 38 4.71 -15.46 5.66
N GLY A 39 4.60 -14.61 6.69
CA GLY A 39 5.75 -13.90 7.24
C GLY A 39 6.36 -12.89 6.28
N GLN A 40 5.56 -12.24 5.46
CA GLN A 40 6.03 -11.31 4.43
C GLN A 40 6.30 -9.91 4.96
N MET A 41 5.66 -9.52 6.05
CA MET A 41 5.76 -8.16 6.57
C MET A 41 6.93 -7.99 7.54
N TYR A 42 7.59 -6.84 7.46
CA TYR A 42 8.53 -6.39 8.47
C TYR A 42 7.77 -5.74 9.62
N TYR A 43 8.01 -6.23 10.83
CA TYR A 43 7.35 -5.74 12.04
C TYR A 43 8.37 -5.20 13.02
N MET A 44 8.09 -4.00 13.54
CA MET A 44 8.89 -3.38 14.59
C MET A 44 8.18 -3.56 15.91
N GLU A 45 8.62 -4.56 16.67
CA GLU A 45 7.97 -4.97 17.91
C GLU A 45 7.92 -3.84 18.95
N LYS A 46 8.99 -3.08 19.07
CA LYS A 46 9.10 -2.04 20.08
C LYS A 46 8.09 -0.92 19.87
N ASP A 47 7.81 -0.59 18.62
CA ASP A 47 6.91 0.51 18.26
C ASP A 47 5.52 0.02 17.86
N ASP A 48 5.35 -1.30 17.73
CA ASP A 48 4.11 -1.92 17.24
C ASP A 48 3.66 -1.34 15.91
N LEU A 49 4.61 -1.28 14.96
CA LEU A 49 4.39 -0.76 13.63
C LEU A 49 4.91 -1.74 12.59
N TYR A 50 4.32 -1.66 11.40
CA TYR A 50 4.72 -2.47 10.24
C TYR A 50 5.21 -1.58 9.12
N LEU A 51 6.26 -2.03 8.41
CA LEU A 51 6.59 -1.43 7.12
C LEU A 51 5.56 -1.86 6.08
N ILE A 52 5.11 -0.93 5.26
CA ILE A 52 4.08 -1.22 4.27
C ILE A 52 4.58 -2.20 3.20
N PRO A 53 3.83 -3.27 2.92
CA PRO A 53 4.17 -4.21 1.83
C PRO A 53 3.68 -3.72 0.47
N THR A 54 2.77 -2.77 0.47
CA THR A 54 2.18 -2.16 -0.73
C THR A 54 1.60 -0.80 -0.37
N ALA A 55 1.56 0.11 -1.34
CA ALA A 55 0.91 1.42 -1.15
C ALA A 55 -0.59 1.29 -0.86
N GLU A 56 -1.21 0.20 -1.27
CA GLU A 56 -2.63 -0.05 -1.02
C GLU A 56 -2.99 0.08 0.46
N VAL A 57 -2.13 -0.40 1.37
CA VAL A 57 -2.43 -0.38 2.80
C VAL A 57 -2.66 1.03 3.33
N PRO A 58 -1.72 1.97 3.24
CA PRO A 58 -1.97 3.31 3.75
C PRO A 58 -2.99 4.09 2.92
N VAL A 59 -3.00 3.92 1.60
CA VAL A 59 -3.91 4.69 0.73
C VAL A 59 -5.37 4.29 0.99
N THR A 60 -5.67 3.01 1.10
CA THR A 60 -7.03 2.55 1.40
C THR A 60 -7.51 3.02 2.77
N ASN A 61 -6.61 3.17 3.73
CA ASN A 61 -6.95 3.58 5.09
C ASN A 61 -7.12 5.10 5.27
N ILE A 62 -6.90 5.92 4.24
CA ILE A 62 -7.04 7.39 4.34
C ILE A 62 -8.43 7.77 4.86
N PHE A 63 -9.46 7.10 4.39
CA PHE A 63 -10.84 7.38 4.78
C PHE A 63 -11.41 6.41 5.79
N ARG A 64 -10.56 5.58 6.42
CA ARG A 64 -11.02 4.63 7.43
C ARG A 64 -11.66 5.37 8.60
N GLY A 65 -12.87 4.90 8.98
CA GLY A 65 -13.62 5.53 10.06
C GLY A 65 -14.45 6.72 9.64
N ASP A 66 -14.28 7.20 8.42
CA ASP A 66 -15.04 8.35 7.91
C ASP A 66 -16.35 7.88 7.27
N ILE A 67 -17.36 8.71 7.41
CA ILE A 67 -18.63 8.55 6.67
C ILE A 67 -18.58 9.59 5.56
N LEU A 68 -18.48 9.12 4.32
CA LEU A 68 -18.36 10.04 3.18
C LEU A 68 -19.72 10.47 2.67
N PRO A 69 -19.95 11.78 2.43
CA PRO A 69 -21.17 12.24 1.79
C PRO A 69 -21.33 11.64 0.40
N GLU A 70 -22.56 11.44 -0.03
CA GLU A 70 -22.85 10.84 -1.34
C GLU A 70 -22.18 11.60 -2.50
N GLY A 71 -22.09 12.92 -2.40
CA GLY A 71 -21.43 13.75 -3.40
C GLY A 71 -19.90 13.59 -3.50
N ASP A 72 -19.28 12.94 -2.51
CA ASP A 72 -17.84 12.71 -2.49
C ASP A 72 -17.43 11.34 -3.03
N PHE A 73 -18.35 10.57 -3.53
CA PHE A 73 -18.04 9.33 -4.24
C PHE A 73 -17.52 9.71 -5.63
N SER A 74 -16.62 9.10 -6.01
CA SER A 74 -15.55 8.24 -6.10
C SER A 74 -14.23 8.97 -5.90
N HIS A 75 -13.49 8.63 -4.92
CA HIS A 75 -12.14 9.13 -4.74
C HIS A 75 -11.17 8.27 -5.54
N LYS A 76 -10.42 8.92 -6.43
CA LYS A 76 -9.40 8.25 -7.24
C LYS A 76 -8.05 8.73 -6.74
N LEU A 77 -7.32 7.86 -6.07
CA LEU A 77 -6.03 8.20 -5.48
C LEU A 77 -4.92 7.39 -6.13
N CYS A 78 -3.78 8.04 -6.31
CA CYS A 78 -2.57 7.42 -6.85
C CYS A 78 -1.42 7.69 -5.90
N GLY A 79 -0.73 6.64 -5.47
CA GLY A 79 0.41 6.76 -4.57
C GLY A 79 1.65 6.09 -5.15
N TYR A 80 2.78 6.78 -5.04
CA TYR A 80 4.10 6.22 -5.31
C TYR A 80 4.90 6.17 -4.01
N THR A 81 5.34 4.97 -3.65
CA THR A 81 6.11 4.75 -2.41
C THR A 81 6.94 3.48 -2.51
N PRO A 82 8.07 3.38 -1.82
CA PRO A 82 8.71 2.10 -1.63
C PRO A 82 7.79 1.13 -0.91
N CYS A 83 7.95 -0.15 -1.21
CA CYS A 83 7.19 -1.23 -0.58
C CYS A 83 8.17 -2.28 -0.07
N PHE A 84 7.88 -2.86 1.09
CA PHE A 84 8.82 -3.70 1.82
C PHE A 84 8.20 -5.07 2.10
N ARG A 85 8.79 -6.08 1.51
CA ARG A 85 8.37 -7.46 1.73
C ARG A 85 9.59 -8.33 2.03
N ARG A 86 9.45 -9.35 2.85
CA ARG A 86 10.54 -10.30 3.14
C ARG A 86 10.78 -11.26 2.00
N GLU A 87 9.80 -11.43 1.11
CA GLU A 87 9.84 -12.39 -0.01
C GLU A 87 10.15 -13.81 0.46
N ALA A 88 9.68 -14.16 1.68
CA ALA A 88 9.87 -15.49 2.24
C ALA A 88 9.21 -16.53 1.35
N GLY A 89 9.95 -17.59 1.01
CA GLY A 89 9.46 -18.64 0.13
C GLY A 89 9.47 -18.31 -1.36
N SER A 90 9.91 -17.12 -1.74
CA SER A 90 9.96 -16.68 -3.14
C SER A 90 11.27 -17.09 -3.82
N TYR A 91 11.66 -18.35 -3.65
CA TYR A 91 12.85 -18.90 -4.29
C TYR A 91 12.44 -19.64 -5.55
N GLY A 92 13.02 -19.25 -6.67
CA GLY A 92 12.81 -20.02 -7.88
C GLY A 92 12.80 -19.21 -9.15
N ALA A 93 12.69 -19.94 -10.26
CA ALA A 93 12.81 -19.39 -11.60
C ALA A 93 11.69 -18.41 -11.97
N HIS A 94 10.58 -18.44 -11.26
CA HIS A 94 9.44 -17.57 -11.51
C HIS A 94 9.62 -16.14 -10.95
N VAL A 95 10.62 -15.94 -10.07
CA VAL A 95 10.91 -14.62 -9.50
C VAL A 95 11.98 -13.95 -10.34
N ARG A 96 11.58 -13.45 -11.50
CA ARG A 96 12.52 -12.84 -12.45
C ARG A 96 11.91 -11.64 -13.15
N GLY A 97 12.78 -10.71 -13.50
CA GLY A 97 12.47 -9.63 -14.40
C GLY A 97 11.63 -8.51 -13.85
N LEU A 98 11.27 -7.64 -14.77
CA LEU A 98 10.59 -6.38 -14.45
C LEU A 98 9.15 -6.58 -13.95
N ASN A 99 8.54 -7.69 -14.29
CA ASN A 99 7.12 -7.94 -14.00
C ASN A 99 6.87 -8.47 -12.58
N ARG A 100 7.91 -8.54 -11.77
CA ARG A 100 7.76 -9.06 -10.42
C ARG A 100 8.01 -7.99 -9.37
#